data_dad7a907adfb88aced8279ded4e58e59
#
_entry.id   dad7a907adfb88aced8279ded4e58e59
#
_cell.length_a   1.000
_cell.length_b   1.000
_cell.length_c   1.000
_cell.angle_alpha   90.00
_cell.angle_beta   90.00
_cell.angle_gamma   90.00
#
_symmetry.space_group_name_H-M   'P 1'
#
loop_
_entity.id
_entity.type
_entity.pdbx_description
1 polymer ?
#
loop_
_entity_poly.entity_id
_entity_poly.type
_entity_poly.pdbx_seq_one_letter_code
_entity_poly.pdbx_strand_id
1 'polypeptide(L)'
;LPAVVYSNWSPSAFPVCLAAHGRFAQKLLTDLFSNYTNALRPVEDTDYIINVTLQITLSQIIDMDERNQILSTYLWVRQVWMDAFLTWKKEDYDGLDTIRIPSSYVWRPDIVLYNSADDEFSSSMETNVVLRHDGQVMWDQPAITKSSCSVDVAFFPFDVQQCHLTFGSWTHNGNQMDLFNALDSADLADFVPNVEWEVLGMPAKKNVILYGCCSDPYPDITFTLHLKRRASFYIFNLLIPCMMISFLAPLGFYLPADSGEKVSLGVTVLLALTVFQLLVAESMPPSESVPLIGKYYIATMTMVTASTAITIFIMNIHHCGAEARPVPMWAQRFILNHLARLCFVSEVGENCLTSCSRKKQRLPQDEADAPPSGMADKGANWEVNGRAWGGRVEPAAWREDLLVSVDHSEESGAAGGREQETGEGGGGAGRREGHLRCVCQNQGVRGDVEYIADCYHEQRVAQVRISEWRKVAKVMDRFFMWLFFIMFFIMSILILGKAI
;
A
#
# COMPACT_ATOMS: atom_id res chain seq x y z
N LEU A 1 13.37 42.33 -63.86
CA LEU A 1 12.19 42.26 -64.69
C LEU A 1 12.41 41.29 -65.85
N PRO A 2 11.74 40.11 -65.85
CA PRO A 2 11.41 39.47 -67.11
C PRO A 2 9.91 39.40 -67.25
N ALA A 3 9.47 39.60 -68.54
CA ALA A 3 8.11 39.70 -69.04
C ALA A 3 7.30 38.42 -68.79
N VAL A 4 6.08 38.60 -68.27
CA VAL A 4 5.06 37.56 -68.15
C VAL A 4 4.41 37.38 -69.51
N VAL A 5 4.60 36.24 -70.13
CA VAL A 5 3.91 35.78 -71.33
C VAL A 5 2.53 35.29 -70.93
N TYR A 6 1.49 36.01 -71.25
CA TYR A 6 0.11 35.57 -71.22
C TYR A 6 -0.12 34.56 -72.36
N SER A 7 -0.20 33.26 -71.99
CA SER A 7 -0.71 32.25 -72.92
C SER A 7 -2.24 32.24 -72.84
N ASN A 8 -2.88 32.50 -73.91
CA ASN A 8 -4.33 32.36 -74.14
C ASN A 8 -4.75 30.92 -73.94
N TRP A 9 -5.40 30.65 -72.77
CA TRP A 9 -6.12 29.39 -72.54
C TRP A 9 -7.52 29.54 -73.17
N SER A 10 -7.74 28.83 -74.27
CA SER A 10 -9.05 28.58 -74.87
C SER A 10 -9.91 27.81 -73.86
N PRO A 11 -11.15 28.15 -73.60
CA PRO A 11 -12.04 27.37 -72.74
C PRO A 11 -12.43 26.08 -73.50
N SER A 12 -11.61 25.08 -73.44
CA SER A 12 -12.00 23.73 -73.85
C SER A 12 -13.08 23.19 -72.90
N ALA A 13 -14.19 22.84 -73.50
CA ALA A 13 -15.35 22.23 -72.88
C ALA A 13 -14.91 21.07 -71.93
N PHE A 14 -14.97 21.36 -70.65
CA PHE A 14 -14.98 20.30 -69.65
C PHE A 14 -16.28 19.51 -69.82
N PRO A 15 -16.22 18.18 -69.93
CA PRO A 15 -17.45 17.42 -70.04
C PRO A 15 -18.21 17.56 -68.69
N VAL A 16 -19.42 18.12 -68.80
CA VAL A 16 -20.40 18.27 -67.75
C VAL A 16 -20.96 16.86 -67.39
N CYS A 17 -20.09 15.89 -66.99
CA CYS A 17 -20.52 14.57 -66.54
C CYS A 17 -20.68 14.43 -65.02
N LEU A 18 -20.25 15.41 -64.24
CA LEU A 18 -20.39 15.33 -62.76
C LEU A 18 -21.73 15.89 -62.25
N ALA A 19 -22.52 16.53 -63.05
CA ALA A 19 -23.82 17.11 -62.63
C ALA A 19 -25.01 16.12 -62.77
N ALA A 20 -24.83 14.99 -63.45
CA ALA A 20 -25.93 14.05 -63.70
C ALA A 20 -26.30 13.27 -62.43
N HIS A 21 -25.35 12.73 -61.70
CA HIS A 21 -25.60 11.96 -60.45
C HIS A 21 -26.25 12.81 -59.36
N GLY A 22 -25.88 14.11 -59.22
CA GLY A 22 -26.49 15.01 -58.24
C GLY A 22 -27.98 15.29 -58.52
N ARG A 23 -28.38 15.36 -59.78
CA ARG A 23 -29.79 15.56 -60.16
C ARG A 23 -30.65 14.34 -59.88
N PHE A 24 -30.13 13.14 -60.14
CA PHE A 24 -30.85 11.89 -59.84
C PHE A 24 -30.98 11.66 -58.35
N ALA A 25 -29.96 11.96 -57.53
CA ALA A 25 -30.03 11.87 -56.06
C ALA A 25 -31.07 12.87 -55.49
N GLN A 26 -31.14 14.11 -56.01
CA GLN A 26 -32.15 15.08 -55.60
C GLN A 26 -33.58 14.67 -56.02
N LYS A 27 -33.73 14.10 -57.21
CA LYS A 27 -35.01 13.56 -57.66
C LYS A 27 -35.43 12.40 -56.80
N LEU A 28 -34.55 11.44 -56.57
CA LEU A 28 -34.78 10.27 -55.67
C LEU A 28 -35.23 10.73 -54.29
N LEU A 29 -34.55 11.70 -53.69
CA LEU A 29 -34.92 12.23 -52.37
C LEU A 29 -36.34 12.82 -52.39
N THR A 30 -36.70 13.58 -53.42
CA THR A 30 -38.04 14.17 -53.55
C THR A 30 -39.11 13.08 -53.75
N ASP A 31 -38.84 12.09 -54.58
CA ASP A 31 -39.78 11.01 -54.87
C ASP A 31 -40.03 10.11 -53.66
N LEU A 32 -38.97 9.73 -52.88
CA LEU A 32 -39.08 8.90 -51.69
C LEU A 32 -39.81 9.60 -50.55
N PHE A 33 -39.51 10.85 -50.28
CA PHE A 33 -40.03 11.57 -49.11
C PHE A 33 -41.31 12.37 -49.34
N SER A 34 -41.88 12.35 -50.55
CA SER A 34 -43.14 13.04 -50.86
C SER A 34 -44.32 12.57 -50.01
N ASN A 35 -44.41 11.29 -49.71
CA ASN A 35 -45.49 10.66 -48.94
C ASN A 35 -44.97 9.88 -47.68
N TYR A 36 -43.71 10.07 -47.34
CA TYR A 36 -43.08 9.38 -46.19
C TYR A 36 -43.35 10.13 -44.88
N THR A 37 -43.60 9.36 -43.81
CA THR A 37 -43.67 9.91 -42.44
C THR A 37 -42.72 9.15 -41.54
N ASN A 38 -41.84 9.90 -40.88
CA ASN A 38 -40.91 9.34 -39.87
C ASN A 38 -41.55 9.16 -38.48
N ALA A 39 -42.84 9.49 -38.34
CA ALA A 39 -43.55 9.37 -37.06
C ALA A 39 -44.08 7.95 -36.76
N LEU A 40 -44.18 7.13 -37.80
CA LEU A 40 -44.73 5.77 -37.70
C LEU A 40 -43.67 4.72 -38.05
N ARG A 41 -43.80 3.51 -37.47
CA ARG A 41 -42.92 2.38 -37.84
C ARG A 41 -43.03 2.10 -39.36
N PRO A 42 -41.93 1.90 -40.06
CA PRO A 42 -41.92 1.73 -41.51
C PRO A 42 -42.23 0.29 -41.94
N VAL A 43 -43.40 -0.16 -41.60
CA VAL A 43 -43.91 -1.50 -41.90
C VAL A 43 -45.17 -1.39 -42.77
N GLU A 44 -45.41 -2.33 -43.67
CA GLU A 44 -46.58 -2.33 -44.57
C GLU A 44 -47.88 -2.54 -43.78
N ASP A 45 -47.86 -3.36 -42.77
CA ASP A 45 -48.96 -3.62 -41.85
C ASP A 45 -48.49 -3.42 -40.39
N THR A 46 -49.34 -2.83 -39.56
CA THR A 46 -49.06 -2.59 -38.15
C THR A 46 -48.79 -3.86 -37.31
N ASP A 47 -49.26 -4.99 -37.78
CA ASP A 47 -49.05 -6.29 -37.13
C ASP A 47 -47.68 -6.90 -37.43
N TYR A 48 -46.91 -6.37 -38.35
CA TYR A 48 -45.56 -6.81 -38.64
C TYR A 48 -44.57 -6.26 -37.61
N ILE A 49 -43.68 -7.18 -37.15
CA ILE A 49 -42.60 -6.87 -36.24
C ILE A 49 -41.41 -6.32 -37.03
N ILE A 50 -40.94 -5.12 -36.68
CA ILE A 50 -39.71 -4.62 -37.25
C ILE A 50 -38.49 -5.21 -36.56
N ASN A 51 -37.58 -5.77 -37.34
CA ASN A 51 -36.35 -6.36 -36.84
C ASN A 51 -35.24 -5.30 -36.90
N VAL A 52 -34.66 -5.01 -35.72
CA VAL A 52 -33.54 -4.08 -35.62
C VAL A 52 -32.29 -4.87 -35.16
N THR A 53 -31.25 -4.79 -35.98
CA THR A 53 -29.96 -5.39 -35.66
C THR A 53 -29.04 -4.36 -35.01
N LEU A 54 -28.54 -4.66 -33.80
CA LEU A 54 -27.65 -3.82 -33.04
C LEU A 54 -26.24 -4.41 -33.08
N GLN A 55 -25.26 -3.57 -33.38
CA GLN A 55 -23.82 -3.87 -33.24
C GLN A 55 -23.17 -2.78 -32.43
N ILE A 56 -22.34 -3.19 -31.47
CA ILE A 56 -21.53 -2.28 -30.67
C ILE A 56 -20.05 -2.52 -30.95
N THR A 57 -19.31 -1.45 -31.18
CA THR A 57 -17.85 -1.46 -31.23
C THR A 57 -17.36 -0.64 -30.03
N LEU A 58 -16.57 -1.24 -29.16
CA LEU A 58 -15.93 -0.54 -28.05
C LEU A 58 -14.64 0.11 -28.55
N SER A 59 -14.63 1.45 -28.61
CA SER A 59 -13.45 2.21 -29.03
C SER A 59 -12.49 2.46 -27.87
N GLN A 60 -12.98 2.93 -26.73
CA GLN A 60 -12.15 3.11 -25.56
C GLN A 60 -12.97 3.15 -24.25
N ILE A 61 -12.29 2.85 -23.15
CA ILE A 61 -12.78 3.12 -21.80
C ILE A 61 -12.25 4.51 -21.43
N ILE A 62 -13.16 5.46 -21.18
CA ILE A 62 -12.81 6.84 -20.83
C ILE A 62 -12.44 6.91 -19.36
N ASP A 63 -13.33 6.37 -18.49
CA ASP A 63 -13.19 6.45 -17.05
C ASP A 63 -13.99 5.32 -16.38
N MET A 64 -13.51 4.88 -15.23
CA MET A 64 -14.19 3.96 -14.33
C MET A 64 -14.25 4.61 -12.96
N ASP A 65 -15.35 5.27 -12.65
CA ASP A 65 -15.58 5.85 -11.33
C ASP A 65 -16.12 4.77 -10.38
N GLU A 66 -15.19 4.13 -9.68
CA GLU A 66 -15.54 3.06 -8.73
C GLU A 66 -16.34 3.60 -7.54
N ARG A 67 -16.13 4.87 -7.16
CA ARG A 67 -16.81 5.50 -6.03
C ARG A 67 -18.28 5.73 -6.30
N ASN A 68 -18.60 6.22 -7.49
CA ASN A 68 -19.97 6.48 -7.92
C ASN A 68 -20.56 5.29 -8.68
N GLN A 69 -19.77 4.23 -8.91
CA GLN A 69 -20.17 3.01 -9.64
C GLN A 69 -20.63 3.31 -11.07
N ILE A 70 -19.86 4.17 -11.76
CA ILE A 70 -20.14 4.61 -13.13
C ILE A 70 -18.99 4.21 -14.03
N LEU A 71 -19.33 3.54 -15.13
CA LEU A 71 -18.41 3.25 -16.22
C LEU A 71 -18.70 4.19 -17.39
N SER A 72 -17.70 4.96 -17.81
CA SER A 72 -17.75 5.85 -18.98
C SER A 72 -17.02 5.21 -20.15
N THR A 73 -17.73 4.95 -21.25
CA THR A 73 -17.16 4.33 -22.45
C THR A 73 -17.47 5.12 -23.71
N TYR A 74 -16.53 5.08 -24.66
CA TYR A 74 -16.76 5.56 -26.02
C TYR A 74 -17.08 4.38 -26.93
N LEU A 75 -18.31 4.38 -27.46
CA LEU A 75 -18.85 3.31 -28.28
C LEU A 75 -19.20 3.81 -29.68
N TRP A 76 -19.12 2.92 -30.65
CA TRP A 76 -19.78 3.12 -31.93
C TRP A 76 -20.98 2.19 -31.96
N VAL A 77 -22.16 2.80 -32.06
CA VAL A 77 -23.45 2.11 -32.08
C VAL A 77 -23.95 2.04 -33.50
N ARG A 78 -24.04 0.85 -34.05
CA ARG A 78 -24.62 0.59 -35.37
C ARG A 78 -25.99 -0.05 -35.21
N GLN A 79 -26.99 0.58 -35.85
CA GLN A 79 -28.33 0.09 -35.90
C GLN A 79 -28.70 -0.15 -37.36
N VAL A 80 -29.27 -1.33 -37.68
CA VAL A 80 -29.68 -1.69 -39.03
C VAL A 80 -31.10 -2.22 -39.00
N TRP A 81 -31.96 -1.67 -39.84
CA TRP A 81 -33.34 -2.10 -40.02
C TRP A 81 -33.79 -2.04 -41.46
N MET A 82 -34.95 -2.60 -41.79
CA MET A 82 -35.57 -2.51 -43.09
C MET A 82 -36.72 -1.53 -43.05
N ASP A 83 -36.75 -0.60 -43.99
CA ASP A 83 -37.83 0.36 -44.20
C ASP A 83 -38.55 0.01 -45.49
N ALA A 84 -39.82 -0.45 -45.36
CA ALA A 84 -40.60 -0.91 -46.48
C ALA A 84 -40.96 0.17 -47.52
N PHE A 85 -40.92 1.43 -47.09
CA PHE A 85 -41.33 2.57 -47.95
C PHE A 85 -40.14 3.25 -48.62
N LEU A 86 -38.92 3.04 -48.20
CA LEU A 86 -37.71 3.67 -48.71
C LEU A 86 -36.95 2.76 -49.69
N THR A 87 -37.67 2.22 -50.68
CA THR A 87 -37.11 1.33 -51.72
C THR A 87 -37.16 1.96 -53.09
N TRP A 88 -36.17 1.69 -53.94
CA TRP A 88 -36.15 2.14 -55.30
C TRP A 88 -35.43 1.18 -56.26
N LYS A 89 -35.71 1.29 -57.54
CA LYS A 89 -34.99 0.56 -58.58
C LYS A 89 -33.77 1.36 -59.02
N LYS A 90 -32.61 0.76 -59.04
CA LYS A 90 -31.34 1.43 -59.39
C LYS A 90 -31.38 2.00 -60.81
N GLU A 91 -32.03 1.28 -61.72
CA GLU A 91 -32.11 1.61 -63.12
C GLU A 91 -32.83 2.94 -63.38
N ASP A 92 -33.80 3.32 -62.54
CA ASP A 92 -34.60 4.56 -62.66
C ASP A 92 -33.83 5.81 -62.22
N TYR A 93 -32.68 5.60 -61.49
CA TYR A 93 -31.87 6.67 -60.90
C TYR A 93 -30.39 6.52 -61.22
N ASP A 94 -30.04 6.18 -62.46
CA ASP A 94 -28.67 6.13 -62.98
C ASP A 94 -27.74 5.21 -62.18
N GLY A 95 -28.28 4.09 -61.71
CA GLY A 95 -27.53 3.08 -60.97
C GLY A 95 -27.22 3.44 -59.50
N LEU A 96 -27.90 4.43 -58.91
CA LEU A 96 -27.74 4.80 -57.51
C LEU A 96 -28.10 3.63 -56.59
N ASP A 97 -27.11 3.12 -55.87
CA ASP A 97 -27.24 2.00 -54.94
C ASP A 97 -27.50 2.45 -53.50
N THR A 98 -26.86 3.54 -53.06
CA THR A 98 -26.96 4.07 -51.73
C THR A 98 -26.99 5.59 -51.71
N ILE A 99 -27.74 6.16 -50.76
CA ILE A 99 -27.70 7.60 -50.45
C ILE A 99 -27.43 7.81 -48.97
N ARG A 100 -26.83 8.96 -48.64
CA ARG A 100 -26.60 9.37 -47.25
C ARG A 100 -27.43 10.60 -46.96
N ILE A 101 -28.28 10.54 -45.95
CA ILE A 101 -29.20 11.58 -45.54
C ILE A 101 -29.19 11.77 -44.04
N PRO A 102 -29.57 12.96 -43.55
CA PRO A 102 -29.68 13.17 -42.10
C PRO A 102 -30.67 12.19 -41.47
N SER A 103 -30.32 11.65 -40.31
CA SER A 103 -31.14 10.65 -39.59
C SER A 103 -32.53 11.19 -39.21
N SER A 104 -32.71 12.49 -39.14
CA SER A 104 -33.99 13.16 -38.85
C SER A 104 -35.06 12.98 -39.92
N TYR A 105 -34.68 12.61 -41.17
CA TYR A 105 -35.62 12.37 -42.26
C TYR A 105 -36.28 11.01 -42.22
N VAL A 106 -35.66 10.03 -41.56
CA VAL A 106 -36.16 8.66 -41.48
C VAL A 106 -36.69 8.33 -40.08
N TRP A 107 -37.58 7.34 -40.01
CA TRP A 107 -37.92 6.73 -38.72
C TRP A 107 -36.68 6.15 -38.08
N ARG A 108 -36.53 6.33 -36.76
CA ARG A 108 -35.43 5.81 -35.98
C ARG A 108 -35.94 4.95 -34.85
N PRO A 109 -35.37 3.74 -34.61
CA PRO A 109 -35.70 2.97 -33.43
C PRO A 109 -35.30 3.74 -32.17
N ASP A 110 -36.14 3.68 -31.13
CA ASP A 110 -35.96 4.35 -29.83
C ASP A 110 -35.12 3.52 -28.84
N ILE A 111 -33.97 3.02 -29.31
CA ILE A 111 -33.08 2.20 -28.51
C ILE A 111 -32.29 3.10 -27.55
N VAL A 112 -32.41 2.79 -26.26
CA VAL A 112 -31.73 3.50 -25.18
C VAL A 112 -30.91 2.53 -24.32
N LEU A 113 -29.94 3.06 -23.59
CA LEU A 113 -29.21 2.33 -22.57
C LEU A 113 -30.04 2.31 -21.27
N TYR A 114 -30.59 1.16 -20.86
CA TYR A 114 -31.49 1.04 -19.71
C TYR A 114 -30.82 1.38 -18.38
N ASN A 115 -29.56 1.02 -18.22
CA ASN A 115 -28.76 1.32 -17.02
C ASN A 115 -27.88 2.56 -17.18
N SER A 116 -28.38 3.58 -17.90
CA SER A 116 -27.68 4.86 -18.01
C SER A 116 -27.61 5.56 -16.65
N ALA A 117 -26.43 6.09 -16.34
CA ALA A 117 -26.14 6.95 -15.20
C ALA A 117 -25.79 8.39 -15.62
N ASP A 118 -26.20 8.77 -16.83
CA ASP A 118 -25.95 10.12 -17.35
C ASP A 118 -27.09 11.08 -16.96
N ASP A 119 -26.75 12.14 -16.22
CA ASP A 119 -27.73 13.12 -15.72
C ASP A 119 -28.35 13.96 -16.84
N GLU A 120 -27.62 14.15 -17.95
CA GLU A 120 -28.09 15.00 -19.06
C GLU A 120 -28.80 14.21 -20.16
N PHE A 121 -28.86 12.86 -20.10
CA PHE A 121 -29.31 12.02 -21.22
C PHE A 121 -28.71 12.53 -22.52
N SER A 122 -27.35 12.56 -22.57
CA SER A 122 -26.62 13.28 -23.60
C SER A 122 -27.16 12.91 -24.99
N SER A 123 -27.64 13.91 -25.70
CA SER A 123 -28.15 13.76 -27.05
C SER A 123 -27.03 13.14 -27.89
N SER A 124 -27.24 11.92 -28.36
CA SER A 124 -26.33 11.30 -29.30
C SER A 124 -26.13 12.24 -30.50
N MET A 125 -24.88 12.34 -30.98
CA MET A 125 -24.55 13.16 -32.13
C MET A 125 -25.45 12.80 -33.33
N GLU A 126 -26.16 13.76 -33.92
CA GLU A 126 -26.93 13.50 -35.11
C GLU A 126 -25.99 13.20 -36.27
N THR A 127 -25.98 11.96 -36.72
CA THR A 127 -25.21 11.51 -37.88
C THR A 127 -26.15 11.19 -39.06
N ASN A 128 -25.58 11.05 -40.24
CA ASN A 128 -26.34 10.63 -41.43
C ASN A 128 -26.57 9.11 -41.37
N VAL A 129 -27.73 8.69 -41.87
CA VAL A 129 -28.01 7.30 -42.20
C VAL A 129 -27.54 6.98 -43.61
N VAL A 130 -27.18 5.73 -43.82
CA VAL A 130 -26.96 5.16 -45.15
C VAL A 130 -28.19 4.40 -45.54
N LEU A 131 -28.91 4.91 -46.51
CA LEU A 131 -30.08 4.27 -47.08
C LEU A 131 -29.68 3.52 -48.34
N ARG A 132 -30.09 2.29 -48.46
CA ARG A 132 -29.79 1.38 -49.54
C ARG A 132 -31.06 1.15 -50.39
N HIS A 133 -30.90 0.89 -51.70
CA HIS A 133 -31.99 0.75 -52.66
C HIS A 133 -33.03 -0.33 -52.29
N ASP A 134 -32.65 -1.35 -51.50
CA ASP A 134 -33.51 -2.45 -51.02
C ASP A 134 -34.30 -2.08 -49.75
N GLY A 135 -34.20 -0.83 -49.28
CA GLY A 135 -34.85 -0.37 -48.05
C GLY A 135 -34.06 -0.59 -46.79
N GLN A 136 -32.83 -1.12 -46.88
CA GLN A 136 -31.98 -1.25 -45.71
C GLN A 136 -31.50 0.13 -45.28
N VAL A 137 -31.76 0.46 -44.00
CA VAL A 137 -31.27 1.66 -43.34
C VAL A 137 -30.20 1.27 -42.36
N MET A 138 -29.02 1.88 -42.47
CA MET A 138 -27.91 1.68 -41.56
C MET A 138 -27.57 3.00 -40.90
N TRP A 139 -27.56 3.02 -39.60
CA TRP A 139 -27.26 4.21 -38.81
C TRP A 139 -26.10 3.95 -37.87
N ASP A 140 -24.96 4.62 -38.12
CA ASP A 140 -23.76 4.57 -37.33
C ASP A 140 -23.63 5.87 -36.52
N GLN A 141 -23.53 5.74 -35.20
CA GLN A 141 -23.42 6.88 -34.32
C GLN A 141 -22.33 6.67 -33.27
N PRO A 142 -21.44 7.66 -33.10
CA PRO A 142 -20.55 7.69 -31.97
C PRO A 142 -21.33 8.06 -30.70
N ALA A 143 -21.11 7.37 -29.61
CA ALA A 143 -21.79 7.62 -28.34
C ALA A 143 -20.80 7.55 -27.18
N ILE A 144 -20.84 8.54 -26.30
CA ILE A 144 -20.23 8.45 -24.99
C ILE A 144 -21.33 7.99 -24.04
N THR A 145 -21.14 6.82 -23.43
CA THR A 145 -22.13 6.24 -22.53
C THR A 145 -21.58 6.21 -21.11
N LYS A 146 -22.40 6.62 -20.16
CA LYS A 146 -22.16 6.45 -18.73
C LYS A 146 -23.15 5.42 -18.23
N SER A 147 -22.66 4.25 -17.88
CA SER A 147 -23.48 3.14 -17.39
C SER A 147 -23.22 2.87 -15.93
N SER A 148 -24.28 2.53 -15.18
CA SER A 148 -24.09 2.06 -13.80
C SER A 148 -23.45 0.67 -13.81
N CYS A 149 -22.41 0.50 -12.99
CA CYS A 149 -21.67 -0.75 -12.85
C CYS A 149 -21.38 -0.99 -11.37
N SER A 150 -21.92 -2.06 -10.80
CA SER A 150 -21.60 -2.45 -9.43
C SER A 150 -20.19 -3.02 -9.38
N VAL A 151 -19.28 -2.32 -8.70
CA VAL A 151 -17.88 -2.67 -8.59
C VAL A 151 -17.63 -3.48 -7.34
N ASP A 152 -17.01 -4.67 -7.47
CA ASP A 152 -16.55 -5.49 -6.35
C ASP A 152 -15.05 -5.28 -6.12
N VAL A 153 -14.72 -4.59 -5.04
CA VAL A 153 -13.33 -4.28 -4.63
C VAL A 153 -12.78 -5.24 -3.58
N ALA A 154 -13.44 -6.38 -3.31
CA ALA A 154 -13.01 -7.33 -2.28
C ALA A 154 -11.55 -7.78 -2.46
N PHE A 155 -11.10 -7.93 -3.70
CA PHE A 155 -9.73 -8.34 -4.06
C PHE A 155 -8.85 -7.21 -4.58
N PHE A 156 -9.26 -5.96 -4.44
CA PHE A 156 -8.46 -4.82 -4.87
C PHE A 156 -7.00 -4.91 -4.35
N PRO A 157 -5.97 -4.69 -5.22
CA PRO A 157 -6.00 -4.24 -6.61
C PRO A 157 -5.95 -5.37 -7.66
N PHE A 158 -6.26 -6.60 -7.32
CA PHE A 158 -6.25 -7.78 -8.21
C PHE A 158 -7.66 -8.18 -8.65
N ASP A 159 -8.55 -7.20 -8.74
CA ASP A 159 -9.97 -7.38 -9.00
C ASP A 159 -10.27 -7.54 -10.50
N VAL A 160 -11.33 -8.28 -10.76
CA VAL A 160 -11.96 -8.43 -12.07
C VAL A 160 -13.39 -7.92 -11.97
N GLN A 161 -13.77 -7.01 -12.86
CA GLN A 161 -15.07 -6.36 -12.87
C GLN A 161 -15.93 -6.85 -14.04
N GLN A 162 -17.23 -6.83 -13.86
CA GLN A 162 -18.20 -7.15 -14.89
C GLN A 162 -19.25 -6.04 -14.95
N CYS A 163 -19.18 -5.23 -16.01
CA CYS A 163 -20.12 -4.14 -16.24
C CYS A 163 -21.07 -4.51 -17.35
N HIS A 164 -22.35 -4.28 -17.15
CA HIS A 164 -23.40 -4.56 -18.10
C HIS A 164 -23.82 -3.27 -18.82
N LEU A 165 -24.00 -3.35 -20.14
CA LEU A 165 -24.59 -2.31 -20.94
C LEU A 165 -25.83 -2.93 -21.61
N THR A 166 -27.01 -2.56 -21.12
CA THR A 166 -28.27 -3.13 -21.58
C THR A 166 -29.00 -2.15 -22.48
N PHE A 167 -29.12 -2.51 -23.76
CA PHE A 167 -29.81 -1.71 -24.78
C PHE A 167 -31.17 -2.31 -25.09
N GLY A 168 -32.20 -1.48 -25.12
CA GLY A 168 -33.57 -1.90 -25.44
C GLY A 168 -34.40 -0.74 -25.92
N SER A 169 -35.56 -1.02 -26.54
CA SER A 169 -36.53 0.01 -26.89
C SER A 169 -37.26 0.51 -25.66
N TRP A 170 -37.42 1.85 -25.58
CA TRP A 170 -38.13 2.46 -24.48
C TRP A 170 -39.66 2.31 -24.60
N THR A 171 -40.18 2.39 -25.83
CA THR A 171 -41.65 2.43 -26.05
C THR A 171 -42.22 1.18 -26.75
N HIS A 172 -41.41 0.49 -27.56
CA HIS A 172 -41.90 -0.65 -28.37
C HIS A 172 -41.68 -1.96 -27.63
N ASN A 173 -42.76 -2.77 -27.55
CA ASN A 173 -42.69 -4.14 -27.04
C ASN A 173 -42.24 -5.13 -28.14
N GLY A 174 -42.02 -6.40 -27.76
CA GLY A 174 -41.53 -7.44 -28.65
C GLY A 174 -42.52 -7.84 -29.77
N ASN A 175 -43.80 -7.44 -29.65
CA ASN A 175 -44.80 -7.63 -30.72
C ASN A 175 -44.70 -6.53 -31.81
N GLN A 176 -43.98 -5.45 -31.54
CA GLN A 176 -43.80 -4.31 -32.43
C GLN A 176 -42.39 -4.21 -32.99
N MET A 177 -41.39 -4.47 -32.17
CA MET A 177 -39.99 -4.39 -32.55
C MET A 177 -39.21 -5.53 -31.86
N ASP A 178 -38.40 -6.25 -32.61
CA ASP A 178 -37.50 -7.27 -32.11
C ASP A 178 -36.04 -6.84 -32.33
N LEU A 179 -35.20 -7.14 -31.34
CA LEU A 179 -33.79 -6.78 -31.34
C LEU A 179 -32.91 -8.00 -31.58
N PHE A 180 -31.93 -7.86 -32.44
CA PHE A 180 -30.95 -8.89 -32.74
C PHE A 180 -29.53 -8.33 -32.57
N ASN A 181 -28.65 -9.09 -31.94
CA ASN A 181 -27.23 -8.77 -31.94
C ASN A 181 -26.60 -9.22 -33.28
N ALA A 182 -25.84 -8.33 -33.92
CA ALA A 182 -25.14 -8.64 -35.17
C ALA A 182 -24.05 -9.71 -34.98
N LEU A 183 -23.38 -9.68 -33.83
CA LEU A 183 -22.27 -10.56 -33.43
C LEU A 183 -22.51 -11.07 -32.01
N ASP A 184 -21.94 -12.21 -31.68
CA ASP A 184 -22.03 -12.77 -30.32
C ASP A 184 -21.22 -11.99 -29.27
N SER A 185 -20.44 -11.02 -29.71
CA SER A 185 -19.69 -10.11 -28.86
C SER A 185 -19.59 -8.73 -29.51
N ALA A 186 -19.34 -7.70 -28.71
CA ALA A 186 -18.96 -6.39 -29.24
C ALA A 186 -17.64 -6.50 -30.02
N ASP A 187 -17.50 -5.65 -31.03
CA ASP A 187 -16.27 -5.55 -31.80
C ASP A 187 -15.20 -4.77 -30.99
N LEU A 188 -14.02 -5.36 -30.88
CA LEU A 188 -12.86 -4.82 -30.17
C LEU A 188 -11.67 -4.55 -31.09
N ALA A 189 -11.85 -4.62 -32.43
CA ALA A 189 -10.75 -4.48 -33.38
C ALA A 189 -10.08 -3.09 -33.31
N ASP A 190 -10.87 -2.04 -33.07
CA ASP A 190 -10.41 -0.65 -32.96
C ASP A 190 -10.29 -0.18 -31.49
N PHE A 191 -10.23 -1.13 -30.54
CA PHE A 191 -10.12 -0.78 -29.13
C PHE A 191 -8.76 -0.19 -28.79
N VAL A 192 -8.77 1.02 -28.22
CA VAL A 192 -7.57 1.68 -27.68
C VAL A 192 -7.25 1.11 -26.28
N PRO A 193 -6.09 0.47 -26.07
CA PRO A 193 -5.76 -0.13 -24.79
C PRO A 193 -5.76 0.90 -23.66
N ASN A 194 -6.44 0.57 -22.56
CA ASN A 194 -6.47 1.38 -21.36
C ASN A 194 -5.24 1.06 -20.47
N VAL A 195 -4.70 2.08 -19.79
CA VAL A 195 -3.52 1.92 -18.92
C VAL A 195 -3.83 1.23 -17.61
N GLU A 196 -5.07 1.34 -17.13
CA GLU A 196 -5.52 0.80 -15.84
C GLU A 196 -6.31 -0.51 -16.00
N TRP A 197 -7.09 -0.63 -17.10
CA TRP A 197 -7.98 -1.76 -17.32
C TRP A 197 -7.58 -2.57 -18.55
N GLU A 198 -7.57 -3.86 -18.40
CA GLU A 198 -7.44 -4.84 -19.48
C GLU A 198 -8.83 -5.39 -19.81
N VAL A 199 -9.24 -5.25 -21.07
CA VAL A 199 -10.50 -5.81 -21.56
C VAL A 199 -10.30 -7.27 -21.91
N LEU A 200 -11.00 -8.17 -21.21
CA LEU A 200 -10.94 -9.61 -21.47
C LEU A 200 -11.94 -10.03 -22.55
N GLY A 201 -13.03 -9.29 -22.71
CA GLY A 201 -14.06 -9.53 -23.69
C GLY A 201 -15.34 -8.77 -23.38
N MET A 202 -16.25 -8.72 -24.36
CA MET A 202 -17.55 -8.05 -24.23
C MET A 202 -18.64 -8.87 -24.93
N PRO A 203 -19.02 -10.07 -24.41
CA PRO A 203 -20.06 -10.91 -24.99
C PRO A 203 -21.43 -10.20 -24.97
N ALA A 204 -22.24 -10.49 -25.99
CA ALA A 204 -23.58 -9.98 -26.15
C ALA A 204 -24.59 -11.11 -25.87
N LYS A 205 -25.66 -10.78 -25.18
CA LYS A 205 -26.76 -11.71 -24.90
C LYS A 205 -28.09 -11.02 -25.10
N LYS A 206 -28.94 -11.60 -25.95
CA LYS A 206 -30.34 -11.18 -26.08
C LYS A 206 -31.14 -11.76 -24.90
N ASN A 207 -31.93 -10.92 -24.25
CA ASN A 207 -32.89 -11.31 -23.23
C ASN A 207 -34.29 -10.88 -23.68
N VAL A 208 -35.31 -11.51 -23.09
CA VAL A 208 -36.70 -11.14 -23.27
C VAL A 208 -37.33 -11.05 -21.90
N ILE A 209 -37.70 -9.85 -21.48
CA ILE A 209 -38.14 -9.56 -20.11
C ILE A 209 -39.61 -9.20 -20.10
N LEU A 210 -40.35 -9.81 -19.17
CA LEU A 210 -41.74 -9.44 -18.83
C LEU A 210 -41.67 -8.52 -17.60
N TYR A 211 -42.08 -7.27 -17.78
CA TYR A 211 -42.20 -6.33 -16.70
C TYR A 211 -43.53 -6.44 -15.99
N GLY A 212 -43.56 -6.25 -14.67
CA GLY A 212 -44.78 -6.35 -13.88
C GLY A 212 -45.88 -5.32 -14.23
N CYS A 213 -45.54 -4.30 -15.01
CA CYS A 213 -46.49 -3.29 -15.50
C CYS A 213 -47.28 -3.76 -16.74
N CYS A 214 -46.75 -4.72 -17.49
CA CYS A 214 -47.14 -4.95 -18.87
C CYS A 214 -47.25 -6.44 -19.16
N SER A 215 -48.21 -6.80 -20.05
CA SER A 215 -48.44 -8.21 -20.46
C SER A 215 -47.48 -8.67 -21.58
N ASP A 216 -46.88 -7.71 -22.29
CA ASP A 216 -46.07 -7.99 -23.45
C ASP A 216 -44.57 -8.08 -23.11
N PRO A 217 -43.81 -8.95 -23.80
CA PRO A 217 -42.41 -9.08 -23.60
C PRO A 217 -41.63 -7.91 -24.22
N TYR A 218 -40.54 -7.50 -23.56
CA TYR A 218 -39.61 -6.48 -24.07
C TYR A 218 -38.27 -7.15 -24.35
N PRO A 219 -37.79 -7.17 -25.60
CA PRO A 219 -36.47 -7.68 -25.94
C PRO A 219 -35.40 -6.64 -25.59
N ASP A 220 -34.30 -7.08 -24.97
CA ASP A 220 -33.10 -6.30 -24.78
C ASP A 220 -31.85 -7.08 -25.20
N ILE A 221 -30.77 -6.35 -25.42
CA ILE A 221 -29.44 -6.91 -25.66
C ILE A 221 -28.51 -6.36 -24.58
N THR A 222 -27.96 -7.27 -23.79
CA THR A 222 -26.99 -6.95 -22.75
C THR A 222 -25.60 -7.34 -23.19
N PHE A 223 -24.72 -6.35 -23.27
CA PHE A 223 -23.29 -6.51 -23.47
C PHE A 223 -22.62 -6.54 -22.11
N THR A 224 -21.85 -7.60 -21.80
CA THR A 224 -21.15 -7.74 -20.53
C THR A 224 -19.66 -7.48 -20.73
N LEU A 225 -19.19 -6.33 -20.29
CA LEU A 225 -17.79 -5.95 -20.38
C LEU A 225 -17.02 -6.56 -19.21
N HIS A 226 -16.08 -7.46 -19.52
CA HIS A 226 -15.18 -8.08 -18.56
C HIS A 226 -13.87 -7.30 -18.49
N LEU A 227 -13.57 -6.74 -17.32
CA LEU A 227 -12.42 -5.88 -17.06
C LEU A 227 -11.53 -6.51 -16.01
N LYS A 228 -10.22 -6.53 -16.23
CA LYS A 228 -9.21 -6.90 -15.25
C LYS A 228 -8.33 -5.71 -14.96
N ARG A 229 -8.14 -5.39 -13.67
CA ARG A 229 -7.30 -4.26 -13.27
C ARG A 229 -5.82 -4.58 -13.45
N ARG A 230 -5.06 -3.61 -13.97
CA ARG A 230 -3.59 -3.67 -14.06
C ARG A 230 -3.00 -3.21 -12.73
N ALA A 231 -2.72 -4.18 -11.85
CA ALA A 231 -2.32 -3.93 -10.47
C ALA A 231 -0.93 -3.30 -10.30
N SER A 232 -0.11 -3.18 -11.36
CA SER A 232 1.30 -2.78 -11.28
C SER A 232 1.51 -1.46 -10.54
N PHE A 233 0.70 -0.44 -10.85
CA PHE A 233 0.78 0.87 -10.19
C PHE A 233 0.59 0.76 -8.67
N TYR A 234 -0.43 0.02 -8.24
CA TYR A 234 -0.78 -0.16 -6.82
C TYR A 234 0.25 -1.04 -6.09
N ILE A 235 0.82 -2.04 -6.77
CA ILE A 235 1.89 -2.86 -6.21
C ILE A 235 3.11 -2.01 -5.90
N PHE A 236 3.61 -1.24 -6.87
CA PHE A 236 4.84 -0.46 -6.69
C PHE A 236 4.68 0.75 -5.78
N ASN A 237 3.53 1.43 -5.81
CA ASN A 237 3.35 2.67 -5.06
C ASN A 237 2.68 2.49 -3.69
N LEU A 238 1.90 1.43 -3.46
CA LEU A 238 1.22 1.21 -2.19
C LEU A 238 1.73 -0.02 -1.45
N LEU A 239 1.82 -1.17 -2.12
CA LEU A 239 2.06 -2.45 -1.46
C LEU A 239 3.53 -2.63 -1.05
N ILE A 240 4.47 -2.36 -1.96
CA ILE A 240 5.91 -2.48 -1.68
C ILE A 240 6.35 -1.49 -0.60
N PRO A 241 6.05 -0.18 -0.63
CA PRO A 241 6.43 0.73 0.46
C PRO A 241 5.85 0.33 1.81
N CYS A 242 4.59 -0.12 1.83
CA CYS A 242 3.97 -0.62 3.06
C CYS A 242 4.72 -1.84 3.62
N MET A 243 5.08 -2.80 2.78
CA MET A 243 5.89 -3.95 3.20
C MET A 243 7.24 -3.52 3.75
N MET A 244 7.95 -2.63 3.06
CA MET A 244 9.26 -2.14 3.51
C MET A 244 9.17 -1.45 4.87
N ILE A 245 8.18 -0.57 5.07
CA ILE A 245 7.95 0.12 6.34
C ILE A 245 7.58 -0.89 7.44
N SER A 246 6.75 -1.88 7.13
CA SER A 246 6.34 -2.92 8.09
C SER A 246 7.52 -3.76 8.57
N PHE A 247 8.48 -4.06 7.71
CA PHE A 247 9.70 -4.79 8.08
C PHE A 247 10.69 -3.97 8.89
N LEU A 248 10.55 -2.63 8.97
CA LEU A 248 11.35 -1.80 9.88
C LEU A 248 10.95 -1.98 11.35
N ALA A 249 9.68 -2.29 11.65
CA ALA A 249 9.22 -2.44 13.02
C ALA A 249 9.97 -3.53 13.81
N PRO A 250 10.17 -4.76 13.29
CA PRO A 250 10.98 -5.77 13.96
C PRO A 250 12.45 -5.38 14.13
N LEU A 251 13.01 -4.52 13.26
CA LEU A 251 14.38 -4.05 13.40
C LEU A 251 14.56 -3.16 14.64
N GLY A 252 13.48 -2.56 15.16
CA GLY A 252 13.49 -1.85 16.43
C GLY A 252 13.96 -2.69 17.62
N PHE A 253 13.74 -4.01 17.60
CA PHE A 253 14.27 -4.92 18.62
C PHE A 253 15.80 -5.11 18.52
N TYR A 254 16.40 -4.85 17.35
CA TYR A 254 17.84 -4.95 17.17
C TYR A 254 18.59 -3.76 17.77
N LEU A 255 17.96 -2.58 17.87
CA LEU A 255 18.59 -1.40 18.46
C LEU A 255 18.98 -1.65 19.92
N PRO A 256 20.12 -1.09 20.40
CA PRO A 256 20.46 -1.16 21.82
C PRO A 256 19.43 -0.40 22.67
N ALA A 257 19.09 -0.93 23.84
CA ALA A 257 18.12 -0.30 24.75
C ALA A 257 18.57 1.08 25.23
N ASP A 258 19.88 1.25 25.37
CA ASP A 258 20.49 2.50 25.85
C ASP A 258 20.40 3.65 24.84
N SER A 259 20.01 3.40 23.57
CA SER A 259 19.84 4.45 22.53
C SER A 259 18.62 5.35 22.77
N GLY A 260 17.62 4.91 23.53
CA GLY A 260 16.35 5.63 23.71
C GLY A 260 15.45 5.71 22.49
N GLU A 261 15.91 5.30 21.30
CA GLU A 261 15.24 5.47 20.01
C GLU A 261 14.27 4.32 19.63
N LYS A 262 14.23 3.23 20.39
CA LYS A 262 13.40 2.07 20.07
C LYS A 262 11.91 2.38 19.95
N VAL A 263 11.38 3.14 20.90
CA VAL A 263 9.96 3.52 20.94
C VAL A 263 9.64 4.56 19.87
N SER A 264 10.54 5.52 19.68
CA SER A 264 10.43 6.53 18.64
C SER A 264 10.32 5.89 17.25
N LEU A 265 11.16 4.90 16.95
CA LEU A 265 11.08 4.15 15.69
C LEU A 265 9.73 3.43 15.54
N GLY A 266 9.22 2.76 16.56
CA GLY A 266 7.92 2.09 16.51
C GLY A 266 6.76 3.04 16.25
N VAL A 267 6.75 4.20 16.90
CA VAL A 267 5.72 5.23 16.71
C VAL A 267 5.82 5.88 15.32
N THR A 268 7.03 6.14 14.81
CA THR A 268 7.20 6.72 13.46
C THR A 268 6.79 5.75 12.36
N VAL A 269 7.07 4.45 12.51
CA VAL A 269 6.57 3.40 11.60
C VAL A 269 5.05 3.36 11.62
N LEU A 270 4.42 3.41 12.81
CA LEU A 270 2.97 3.45 12.92
C LEU A 270 2.38 4.69 12.25
N LEU A 271 2.97 5.86 12.46
CA LEU A 271 2.56 7.11 11.81
C LEU A 271 2.65 7.00 10.29
N ALA A 272 3.76 6.47 9.76
CA ALA A 272 3.94 6.27 8.33
C ALA A 272 2.84 5.34 7.75
N LEU A 273 2.55 4.21 8.42
CA LEU A 273 1.50 3.30 8.00
C LEU A 273 0.11 3.94 8.03
N THR A 274 -0.20 4.81 9.01
CA THR A 274 -1.48 5.52 9.05
C THR A 274 -1.64 6.51 7.89
N VAL A 275 -0.55 7.20 7.49
CA VAL A 275 -0.58 8.07 6.30
C VAL A 275 -0.81 7.25 5.03
N PHE A 276 -0.12 6.12 4.86
CA PHE A 276 -0.36 5.24 3.71
C PHE A 276 -1.79 4.68 3.70
N GLN A 277 -2.33 4.33 4.87
CA GLN A 277 -3.73 3.88 4.96
C GLN A 277 -4.71 4.95 4.49
N LEU A 278 -4.45 6.22 4.79
CA LEU A 278 -5.29 7.33 4.33
C LEU A 278 -5.27 7.44 2.80
N LEU A 279 -4.07 7.34 2.18
CA LEU A 279 -3.93 7.33 0.72
C LEU A 279 -4.69 6.16 0.06
N VAL A 280 -4.62 4.97 0.68
CA VAL A 280 -5.40 3.81 0.20
C VAL A 280 -6.90 4.05 0.33
N ALA A 281 -7.36 4.64 1.43
CA ALA A 281 -8.77 4.95 1.66
C ALA A 281 -9.31 5.97 0.65
N GLU A 282 -8.50 6.93 0.21
CA GLU A 282 -8.86 7.88 -0.85
C GLU A 282 -8.95 7.23 -2.23
N SER A 283 -8.14 6.20 -2.49
CA SER A 283 -8.08 5.50 -3.78
C SER A 283 -9.18 4.46 -3.96
N MET A 284 -10.01 4.21 -2.95
CA MET A 284 -11.02 3.16 -2.99
C MET A 284 -12.43 3.68 -2.72
N PRO A 285 -13.44 3.11 -3.39
CA PRO A 285 -14.82 3.43 -3.09
C PRO A 285 -15.22 2.88 -1.70
N PRO A 286 -16.17 3.52 -1.01
CA PRO A 286 -16.81 2.94 0.14
C PRO A 286 -17.54 1.66 -0.28
N SER A 287 -17.12 0.52 0.26
CA SER A 287 -17.76 -0.76 -0.02
C SER A 287 -18.15 -1.46 1.28
N GLU A 288 -19.17 -2.31 1.23
CA GLU A 288 -19.61 -3.11 2.38
C GLU A 288 -18.53 -4.11 2.80
N SER A 289 -17.76 -4.63 1.87
CA SER A 289 -16.65 -5.56 2.11
C SER A 289 -15.33 -4.81 2.25
N VAL A 290 -14.58 -5.07 3.34
CA VAL A 290 -13.23 -4.52 3.49
C VAL A 290 -12.31 -5.11 2.41
N PRO A 291 -11.69 -4.27 1.55
CA PRO A 291 -10.78 -4.73 0.50
C PRO A 291 -9.57 -5.49 1.05
N LEU A 292 -9.00 -6.36 0.22
CA LEU A 292 -7.84 -7.18 0.61
C LEU A 292 -6.66 -6.32 1.10
N ILE A 293 -6.36 -5.23 0.40
CA ILE A 293 -5.31 -4.30 0.79
C ILE A 293 -5.62 -3.63 2.14
N GLY A 294 -6.89 -3.27 2.39
CA GLY A 294 -7.32 -2.71 3.68
C GLY A 294 -7.12 -3.70 4.84
N LYS A 295 -7.44 -4.98 4.63
CA LYS A 295 -7.16 -6.05 5.62
C LYS A 295 -5.68 -6.18 5.89
N TYR A 296 -4.83 -6.05 4.86
CA TYR A 296 -3.38 -6.07 5.02
C TYR A 296 -2.89 -4.91 5.90
N TYR A 297 -3.35 -3.67 5.63
CA TYR A 297 -2.96 -2.49 6.43
C TYR A 297 -3.41 -2.60 7.90
N ILE A 298 -4.64 -3.02 8.15
CA ILE A 298 -5.16 -3.20 9.52
C ILE A 298 -4.31 -4.25 10.26
N ALA A 299 -4.01 -5.37 9.64
CA ALA A 299 -3.20 -6.42 10.23
C ALA A 299 -1.76 -5.94 10.50
N THR A 300 -1.12 -5.24 9.56
CA THR A 300 0.23 -4.69 9.76
C THR A 300 0.27 -3.66 10.89
N MET A 301 -0.69 -2.74 10.95
CA MET A 301 -0.79 -1.75 12.03
C MET A 301 -0.95 -2.41 13.40
N THR A 302 -1.82 -3.41 13.49
CA THR A 302 -2.02 -4.18 14.74
C THR A 302 -0.72 -4.84 15.17
N MET A 303 0.01 -5.45 14.23
CA MET A 303 1.30 -6.10 14.50
C MET A 303 2.38 -5.09 14.94
N VAL A 304 2.47 -3.92 14.29
CA VAL A 304 3.40 -2.85 14.68
C VAL A 304 3.07 -2.30 16.06
N THR A 305 1.78 -2.09 16.35
CA THR A 305 1.34 -1.65 17.69
C THR A 305 1.72 -2.68 18.76
N ALA A 306 1.48 -3.97 18.51
CA ALA A 306 1.88 -5.04 19.42
C ALA A 306 3.40 -5.09 19.61
N SER A 307 4.17 -4.96 18.54
CA SER A 307 5.64 -4.94 18.61
C SER A 307 6.15 -3.76 19.43
N THR A 308 5.56 -2.58 19.27
CA THR A 308 5.92 -1.39 20.06
C THR A 308 5.58 -1.56 21.54
N ALA A 309 4.40 -2.12 21.86
CA ALA A 309 4.03 -2.41 23.24
C ALA A 309 5.01 -3.39 23.92
N ILE A 310 5.39 -4.46 23.20
CA ILE A 310 6.38 -5.42 23.71
C ILE A 310 7.75 -4.77 23.85
N THR A 311 8.15 -3.88 22.94
CA THR A 311 9.41 -3.12 23.04
C THR A 311 9.43 -2.28 24.31
N ILE A 312 8.34 -1.57 24.64
CA ILE A 312 8.23 -0.79 25.89
C ILE A 312 8.33 -1.70 27.11
N PHE A 313 7.68 -2.86 27.08
CA PHE A 313 7.78 -3.85 28.17
C PHE A 313 9.21 -4.35 28.36
N ILE A 314 9.93 -4.67 27.29
CA ILE A 314 11.34 -5.12 27.36
C ILE A 314 12.24 -3.99 27.86
N MET A 315 12.01 -2.74 27.47
CA MET A 315 12.75 -1.57 27.98
C MET A 315 12.55 -1.42 29.50
N ASN A 316 11.33 -1.59 30.00
CA ASN A 316 11.08 -1.58 31.44
C ASN A 316 11.86 -2.68 32.16
N ILE A 317 11.96 -3.88 31.58
CA ILE A 317 12.78 -4.95 32.13
C ILE A 317 14.27 -4.60 32.10
N HIS A 318 14.76 -3.99 31.02
CA HIS A 318 16.15 -3.60 30.88
C HIS A 318 16.58 -2.55 31.92
N HIS A 319 15.70 -1.61 32.24
CA HIS A 319 15.94 -0.53 33.23
C HIS A 319 15.54 -0.90 34.66
N CYS A 320 15.25 -2.17 34.91
CA CYS A 320 15.04 -2.67 36.29
C CYS A 320 16.25 -2.33 37.17
N GLY A 321 16.01 -1.49 38.21
CA GLY A 321 17.04 -0.97 39.09
C GLY A 321 17.61 -2.00 40.07
N ALA A 322 18.51 -1.55 40.96
CA ALA A 322 19.20 -2.35 41.96
C ALA A 322 18.25 -3.02 43.00
N GLU A 323 17.06 -2.41 43.21
CA GLU A 323 16.04 -2.92 44.16
C GLU A 323 15.15 -4.01 43.56
N ALA A 324 15.33 -4.37 42.27
CA ALA A 324 14.52 -5.38 41.63
C ALA A 324 14.70 -6.75 42.28
N ARG A 325 13.62 -7.51 42.32
CA ARG A 325 13.66 -8.90 42.77
C ARG A 325 14.58 -9.73 41.86
N PRO A 326 15.26 -10.75 42.38
CA PRO A 326 16.08 -11.65 41.55
C PRO A 326 15.24 -12.30 40.46
N VAL A 327 15.85 -12.59 39.32
CA VAL A 327 15.17 -13.23 38.19
C VAL A 327 14.57 -14.58 38.66
N PRO A 328 13.26 -14.82 38.43
CA PRO A 328 12.61 -16.07 38.81
C PRO A 328 13.30 -17.29 38.19
N MET A 329 13.41 -18.39 38.94
CA MET A 329 14.07 -19.61 38.48
C MET A 329 13.52 -20.17 37.15
N TRP A 330 12.21 -20.04 36.92
CA TRP A 330 11.59 -20.44 35.65
C TRP A 330 12.08 -19.61 34.48
N ALA A 331 12.23 -18.28 34.66
CA ALA A 331 12.72 -17.37 33.63
C ALA A 331 14.20 -17.64 33.31
N GLN A 332 15.03 -17.91 34.32
CA GLN A 332 16.42 -18.31 34.09
C GLN A 332 16.51 -19.58 33.25
N ARG A 333 15.74 -20.62 33.56
CA ARG A 333 15.79 -21.90 32.84
C ARG A 333 15.21 -21.76 31.42
N PHE A 334 14.07 -21.10 31.27
CA PHE A 334 13.38 -21.01 29.97
C PHE A 334 14.04 -19.97 29.06
N ILE A 335 14.27 -18.74 29.54
CA ILE A 335 14.77 -17.64 28.71
C ILE A 335 16.28 -17.78 28.48
N LEU A 336 17.09 -17.94 29.56
CA LEU A 336 18.55 -17.93 29.41
C LEU A 336 19.11 -19.27 28.88
N ASN A 337 18.46 -20.42 29.13
CA ASN A 337 18.99 -21.70 28.66
C ASN A 337 18.41 -22.16 27.33
N HIS A 338 17.06 -22.10 27.17
CA HIS A 338 16.43 -22.60 25.94
C HIS A 338 16.32 -21.52 24.86
N LEU A 339 15.78 -20.35 25.22
CA LEU A 339 15.53 -19.30 24.27
C LEU A 339 16.84 -18.64 23.78
N ALA A 340 17.83 -18.45 24.64
CA ALA A 340 19.13 -17.91 24.28
C ALA A 340 19.86 -18.79 23.26
N ARG A 341 19.77 -20.12 23.38
CA ARG A 341 20.35 -21.06 22.39
C ARG A 341 19.61 -20.99 21.07
N LEU A 342 18.26 -20.90 21.08
CA LEU A 342 17.44 -20.80 19.88
C LEU A 342 17.73 -19.50 19.12
N CYS A 343 17.96 -18.40 19.84
CA CYS A 343 18.19 -17.08 19.24
C CYS A 343 19.68 -16.80 18.94
N PHE A 344 20.57 -17.78 19.07
CA PHE A 344 22.01 -17.65 18.84
C PHE A 344 22.65 -16.47 19.62
N VAL A 345 22.13 -16.16 20.80
CA VAL A 345 22.71 -15.16 21.69
C VAL A 345 23.91 -15.84 22.42
N SER A 346 25.08 -15.84 21.74
CA SER A 346 26.33 -16.24 22.37
C SER A 346 26.75 -15.13 23.33
N GLU A 347 27.22 -15.53 24.55
CA GLU A 347 27.76 -14.61 25.57
C GLU A 347 29.04 -13.94 25.05
N VAL A 348 28.89 -12.84 24.33
CA VAL A 348 30.01 -11.97 23.98
C VAL A 348 30.31 -11.12 25.22
N GLY A 349 31.27 -11.52 26.04
CA GLY A 349 31.77 -10.70 27.13
C GLY A 349 32.23 -11.42 28.40
N GLU A 350 31.94 -12.72 28.60
CA GLU A 350 32.38 -13.42 29.82
C GLU A 350 33.86 -13.86 29.80
N ASN A 351 34.50 -13.91 28.65
CA ASN A 351 35.87 -14.41 28.51
C ASN A 351 36.98 -13.45 28.96
N CYS A 352 36.70 -12.16 29.16
CA CYS A 352 37.71 -11.20 29.57
C CYS A 352 37.90 -11.13 31.11
N LEU A 353 36.84 -11.35 31.92
CA LEU A 353 36.95 -11.25 33.39
C LEU A 353 37.29 -12.58 34.06
N THR A 354 36.89 -13.71 33.48
CA THR A 354 37.23 -15.04 34.00
C THR A 354 38.70 -15.45 33.74
N SER A 355 39.34 -14.90 32.70
CA SER A 355 40.77 -15.13 32.44
C SER A 355 41.67 -14.49 33.49
N CYS A 356 41.28 -13.33 34.06
CA CYS A 356 42.07 -12.66 35.09
C CYS A 356 41.95 -13.30 36.48
N SER A 357 40.76 -13.87 36.79
CA SER A 357 40.54 -14.53 38.10
C SER A 357 41.15 -15.93 38.16
N ARG A 358 41.20 -16.67 37.03
CA ARG A 358 41.85 -18.00 37.00
C ARG A 358 43.37 -17.96 37.04
N LYS A 359 44.02 -16.85 36.67
CA LYS A 359 45.46 -16.71 36.77
C LYS A 359 45.99 -16.43 38.18
N LYS A 360 45.12 -16.00 39.12
CA LYS A 360 45.49 -15.68 40.50
C LYS A 360 45.36 -16.87 41.45
N GLN A 361 44.86 -18.03 41.02
CA GLN A 361 44.66 -19.22 41.86
C GLN A 361 45.58 -20.39 41.56
N ARG A 362 46.61 -20.20 40.71
CA ARG A 362 47.71 -21.17 40.52
C ARG A 362 49.03 -20.50 40.91
N LEU A 363 49.28 -20.34 42.20
CA LEU A 363 50.61 -20.34 42.78
C LEU A 363 50.90 -21.79 43.21
N PRO A 364 51.94 -22.43 42.69
CA PRO A 364 52.38 -23.71 43.23
C PRO A 364 53.03 -23.46 44.54
N GLN A 365 52.53 -24.09 45.57
CA GLN A 365 53.30 -24.52 46.71
C GLN A 365 54.08 -25.76 46.23
N ASP A 366 55.35 -25.69 46.40
CA ASP A 366 56.36 -26.74 46.51
C ASP A 366 57.62 -26.37 45.69
N GLU A 367 58.65 -26.01 46.41
CA GLU A 367 59.95 -26.64 46.42
C GLU A 367 60.97 -25.77 47.18
N ALA A 368 61.22 -26.19 48.40
CA ALA A 368 62.49 -25.93 49.02
C ALA A 368 63.36 -27.17 48.75
N ASP A 369 64.61 -26.91 48.41
CA ASP A 369 65.81 -27.73 48.43
C ASP A 369 66.50 -28.03 47.10
N ALA A 370 67.67 -27.36 47.01
CA ALA A 370 68.99 -27.88 46.67
C ALA A 370 69.84 -26.97 45.75
N PRO A 371 71.16 -27.00 45.83
CA PRO A 371 72.06 -25.90 45.58
C PRO A 371 72.75 -25.99 44.14
N PRO A 372 73.66 -25.06 43.86
CA PRO A 372 73.94 -24.64 42.47
C PRO A 372 75.12 -25.37 41.82
N SER A 373 75.08 -25.52 40.52
CA SER A 373 76.29 -25.72 39.74
C SER A 373 76.09 -25.40 38.27
N GLY A 374 76.93 -24.51 37.74
CA GLY A 374 77.68 -24.71 36.52
C GLY A 374 77.13 -24.18 35.19
N MET A 375 77.65 -23.04 34.84
CA MET A 375 78.34 -22.71 33.52
C MET A 375 77.86 -23.31 32.20
N ALA A 376 77.50 -22.47 31.23
CA ALA A 376 78.09 -22.33 29.92
C ALA A 376 77.03 -21.93 28.83
N ASP A 377 77.10 -20.74 28.38
CA ASP A 377 77.43 -20.24 27.06
C ASP A 377 76.94 -21.07 25.85
N LYS A 378 76.05 -20.46 25.06
CA LYS A 378 76.16 -20.33 23.60
C LYS A 378 74.96 -19.55 23.03
N GLY A 379 75.33 -18.47 22.37
CA GLY A 379 74.44 -17.61 21.59
C GLY A 379 73.91 -18.21 20.29
N ALA A 380 72.81 -17.72 19.89
CA ALA A 380 72.42 -17.70 18.47
C ALA A 380 71.56 -16.48 18.21
N ASN A 381 72.11 -15.61 17.47
CA ASN A 381 71.65 -14.48 16.76
C ASN A 381 70.50 -14.84 15.76
N TRP A 382 69.42 -14.07 15.71
CA TRP A 382 68.63 -13.87 14.50
C TRP A 382 68.18 -12.40 14.37
N GLU A 383 68.72 -11.78 13.33
CA GLU A 383 68.43 -10.42 12.84
C GLU A 383 66.98 -10.28 12.33
N VAL A 384 66.36 -9.24 12.71
CA VAL A 384 65.86 -8.04 12.02
C VAL A 384 65.39 -8.23 10.58
N ASN A 385 64.16 -7.91 10.32
CA ASN A 385 63.80 -7.01 9.23
C ASN A 385 62.57 -6.17 9.57
N GLY A 386 62.81 -4.88 9.68
CA GLY A 386 61.85 -3.85 9.94
C GLY A 386 61.11 -3.38 8.75
N ARG A 387 59.94 -2.86 8.97
CA ARG A 387 59.41 -1.67 8.25
C ARG A 387 58.58 -0.84 9.19
N ALA A 388 59.09 0.34 9.41
CA ALA A 388 58.47 1.43 10.11
C ALA A 388 57.28 1.99 9.33
N TRP A 389 56.15 2.21 10.05
CA TRP A 389 55.22 3.27 9.75
C TRP A 389 54.94 4.00 11.04
N GLY A 390 55.46 5.22 11.15
CA GLY A 390 55.20 6.13 12.23
C GLY A 390 53.80 6.67 12.16
N GLY A 391 53.13 6.62 13.27
CA GLY A 391 51.90 7.32 13.54
C GLY A 391 51.83 7.53 15.02
N ARG A 392 52.19 8.75 15.45
CA ARG A 392 52.14 9.20 16.83
C ARG A 392 50.69 9.39 17.21
N VAL A 393 50.15 8.56 18.12
CA VAL A 393 48.86 8.78 18.77
C VAL A 393 49.14 9.17 20.21
N GLU A 394 48.84 10.41 20.54
CA GLU A 394 48.79 10.90 21.89
C GLU A 394 47.70 10.26 22.70
N PRO A 395 47.87 9.94 23.98
CA PRO A 395 46.80 9.43 24.83
C PRO A 395 45.92 10.59 25.30
N ALA A 396 44.66 10.58 24.83
CA ALA A 396 43.63 11.46 25.36
C ALA A 396 43.30 11.09 26.79
N ALA A 397 43.54 12.04 27.68
CA ALA A 397 43.17 12.00 29.09
C ALA A 397 41.65 11.99 29.24
N TRP A 398 41.10 10.96 29.82
CA TRP A 398 39.72 10.95 30.29
C TRP A 398 39.64 11.74 31.60
N ARG A 399 39.04 12.92 31.51
CA ARG A 399 38.69 13.74 32.67
C ARG A 399 37.30 13.28 33.14
N GLU A 400 37.25 12.69 34.30
CA GLU A 400 36.01 12.46 35.05
C GLU A 400 35.61 13.78 35.69
N ASP A 401 34.58 14.39 35.14
CA ASP A 401 33.85 15.48 35.81
C ASP A 401 32.48 14.93 36.21
N LEU A 402 32.45 14.37 37.43
CA LEU A 402 31.21 14.00 38.13
C LEU A 402 30.90 15.15 39.09
N LEU A 403 30.24 16.21 38.58
CA LEU A 403 29.65 17.26 39.41
C LEU A 403 28.19 16.90 39.69
N VAL A 404 27.94 16.34 40.84
CA VAL A 404 26.61 16.25 41.46
C VAL A 404 26.31 17.60 42.07
N SER A 405 25.47 18.43 41.40
CA SER A 405 24.87 19.61 42.00
C SER A 405 23.66 19.18 42.84
N VAL A 406 23.80 19.35 44.15
CA VAL A 406 22.69 19.29 45.09
C VAL A 406 22.15 20.71 45.20
N ASP A 407 20.99 20.98 44.64
CA ASP A 407 20.24 22.18 44.87
C ASP A 407 19.56 22.11 46.24
N HIS A 408 20.04 22.95 47.16
CA HIS A 408 19.32 23.34 48.36
C HIS A 408 18.54 24.63 48.07
N SER A 409 17.24 24.50 47.99
CA SER A 409 16.33 25.65 48.09
C SER A 409 16.07 25.93 49.59
N GLU A 410 16.55 27.09 50.03
CA GLU A 410 16.18 27.72 51.28
C GLU A 410 14.72 28.16 51.25
N GLU A 411 14.01 27.90 52.29
CA GLU A 411 12.83 28.67 52.69
C GLU A 411 12.96 29.08 54.16
N SER A 412 12.99 30.38 54.30
CA SER A 412 13.10 31.14 55.52
C SER A 412 11.83 31.11 56.39
N GLY A 413 11.97 31.03 57.68
CA GLY A 413 10.88 31.24 58.63
C GLY A 413 11.36 31.45 60.04
N ALA A 414 11.25 32.65 60.51
CA ALA A 414 11.77 33.30 61.72
C ALA A 414 11.19 32.77 63.05
N ALA A 415 11.95 33.07 64.07
CA ALA A 415 11.59 33.53 65.45
C ALA A 415 12.02 32.62 66.61
N GLY A 416 12.97 33.00 67.34
CA GLY A 416 12.76 33.58 68.69
C GLY A 416 13.07 32.64 69.85
N GLY A 417 13.97 33.04 70.70
CA GLY A 417 14.01 32.52 72.09
C GLY A 417 15.40 32.24 72.62
N ARG A 418 16.00 33.18 73.12
CA ARG A 418 16.99 33.42 74.16
C ARG A 418 16.77 32.50 75.39
N GLU A 419 17.81 31.93 75.92
CA GLU A 419 18.19 32.12 77.34
C GLU A 419 19.47 31.34 77.69
N GLN A 420 20.28 31.99 78.41
CA GLN A 420 21.45 31.87 79.16
C GLN A 420 21.30 30.93 80.33
N GLU A 421 22.35 30.26 80.75
CA GLU A 421 23.00 30.33 82.08
C GLU A 421 24.01 29.18 82.20
N THR A 422 25.27 29.47 82.37
CA THR A 422 26.18 29.55 83.54
C THR A 422 26.16 28.34 84.46
N GLY A 423 27.35 27.80 84.72
CA GLY A 423 27.64 26.92 85.89
C GLY A 423 29.03 26.32 85.87
N GLU A 424 29.90 26.90 86.58
CA GLU A 424 31.30 26.50 86.95
C GLU A 424 31.45 25.17 87.60
N GLY A 425 32.72 24.70 87.57
CA GLY A 425 33.34 23.95 88.72
C GLY A 425 34.02 22.66 88.34
N GLY A 426 35.29 22.65 88.14
CA GLY A 426 36.31 22.34 89.14
C GLY A 426 36.90 20.98 89.08
N GLY A 427 38.13 20.83 88.71
CA GLY A 427 39.15 20.11 89.46
C GLY A 427 39.41 18.64 89.14
N GLY A 428 40.63 18.38 88.71
CA GLY A 428 41.41 17.34 89.26
C GLY A 428 41.80 16.10 88.41
N ALA A 429 43.03 16.20 87.98
CA ALA A 429 44.07 15.16 88.00
C ALA A 429 43.92 13.82 87.31
N GLY A 430 44.78 13.62 86.37
CA GLY A 430 45.55 12.41 86.49
C GLY A 430 45.55 11.46 85.27
N ARG A 431 46.48 11.69 84.42
CA ARG A 431 47.33 10.72 83.77
C ARG A 431 46.83 9.25 83.67
N ARG A 432 46.02 8.99 82.65
CA ARG A 432 45.84 7.62 82.05
C ARG A 432 45.14 7.71 80.66
N GLU A 433 45.46 8.67 79.86
CA GLU A 433 44.80 8.84 78.59
C GLU A 433 45.53 8.26 77.35
N GLY A 434 46.74 7.70 77.54
CA GLY A 434 47.52 7.30 76.34
C GLY A 434 47.15 5.93 75.75
N HIS A 435 46.50 5.03 76.50
CA HIS A 435 46.24 3.66 76.01
C HIS A 435 44.79 3.46 75.51
N LEU A 436 43.85 4.21 75.98
CA LEU A 436 42.45 4.08 75.50
C LEU A 436 42.20 4.75 74.13
N ARG A 437 42.94 5.79 73.75
CA ARG A 437 42.82 6.47 72.48
C ARG A 437 43.22 5.59 71.30
N CYS A 438 44.22 4.76 71.40
CA CYS A 438 44.65 3.85 70.34
C CYS A 438 43.66 2.68 70.09
N VAL A 439 43.00 2.20 71.13
CA VAL A 439 42.04 1.08 70.99
C VAL A 439 40.69 1.60 70.36
N CYS A 440 40.25 2.77 70.78
CA CYS A 440 39.04 3.40 70.16
C CYS A 440 39.26 3.80 68.71
N GLN A 441 40.45 4.29 68.33
CA GLN A 441 40.76 4.67 66.97
C GLN A 441 40.86 3.46 66.02
N ASN A 442 41.40 2.30 66.53
CA ASN A 442 41.39 1.06 65.77
C ASN A 442 40.00 0.40 65.65
N GLN A 443 39.12 0.55 66.65
CA GLN A 443 37.73 0.09 66.52
C GLN A 443 36.90 0.92 65.53
N GLY A 444 37.13 2.25 65.50
CA GLY A 444 36.47 3.13 64.46
C GLY A 444 36.87 2.74 63.04
N VAL A 445 38.19 2.63 62.79
CA VAL A 445 38.72 2.24 61.46
C VAL A 445 38.25 0.85 61.03
N ARG A 446 38.13 -0.11 61.98
CA ARG A 446 37.62 -1.44 61.64
C ARG A 446 36.12 -1.42 61.31
N GLY A 447 35.32 -0.61 61.99
CA GLY A 447 33.91 -0.42 61.68
C GLY A 447 33.71 0.25 60.34
N ASP A 448 34.54 1.25 60.02
CA ASP A 448 34.47 1.95 58.70
C ASP A 448 34.85 1.00 57.55
N VAL A 449 35.87 0.17 57.72
CA VAL A 449 36.27 -0.85 56.71
C VAL A 449 35.19 -1.93 56.53
N GLU A 450 34.56 -2.38 57.63
CA GLU A 450 33.46 -3.34 57.57
C GLU A 450 32.23 -2.74 56.86
N TYR A 451 31.86 -1.52 57.17
CA TYR A 451 30.81 -0.76 56.48
C TYR A 451 31.09 -0.59 54.96
N ILE A 452 32.31 -0.21 54.61
CA ILE A 452 32.73 -0.09 53.19
C ILE A 452 32.68 -1.44 52.49
N ALA A 453 33.09 -2.52 53.16
CA ALA A 453 33.04 -3.88 52.62
C ALA A 453 31.60 -4.35 52.39
N ASP A 454 30.68 -4.05 53.30
CA ASP A 454 29.25 -4.36 53.15
C ASP A 454 28.59 -3.54 52.03
N CYS A 455 28.85 -2.26 51.97
CA CYS A 455 28.39 -1.41 50.86
C CYS A 455 28.92 -1.90 49.52
N TYR A 456 30.19 -2.28 49.42
CA TYR A 456 30.76 -2.84 48.20
C TYR A 456 30.15 -4.18 47.83
N HIS A 457 29.87 -5.05 48.84
CA HIS A 457 29.20 -6.32 48.61
C HIS A 457 27.76 -6.14 48.11
N GLU A 458 26.99 -5.23 48.73
CA GLU A 458 25.63 -4.89 48.26
C GLU A 458 25.62 -4.32 46.84
N GLN A 459 26.55 -3.41 46.56
CA GLN A 459 26.70 -2.83 45.23
C GLN A 459 27.05 -3.89 44.18
N ARG A 460 27.91 -4.84 44.51
CA ARG A 460 28.28 -5.97 43.65
C ARG A 460 27.12 -6.91 43.41
N VAL A 461 26.32 -7.22 44.41
CA VAL A 461 25.11 -8.06 44.30
C VAL A 461 24.06 -7.35 43.45
N ALA A 462 23.89 -6.04 43.61
CA ALA A 462 23.00 -5.24 42.79
C ALA A 462 23.42 -5.21 41.31
N GLN A 463 24.72 -5.04 41.02
CA GLN A 463 25.23 -5.09 39.64
C GLN A 463 25.02 -6.45 38.98
N VAL A 464 25.18 -7.55 39.71
CA VAL A 464 24.92 -8.91 39.20
C VAL A 464 23.44 -9.06 38.86
N ARG A 465 22.50 -8.60 39.70
CA ARG A 465 21.06 -8.63 39.42
C ARG A 465 20.69 -7.81 38.17
N ILE A 466 21.22 -6.59 38.05
CA ILE A 466 21.03 -5.74 36.89
C ILE A 466 21.54 -6.43 35.63
N SER A 467 22.73 -7.05 35.70
CA SER A 467 23.30 -7.77 34.54
C SER A 467 22.46 -8.95 34.09
N GLU A 468 21.84 -9.68 35.02
CA GLU A 468 20.93 -10.79 34.70
C GLU A 468 19.66 -10.30 34.00
N TRP A 469 19.01 -9.24 34.46
CA TRP A 469 17.84 -8.66 33.83
C TRP A 469 18.16 -8.08 32.45
N ARG A 470 19.33 -7.48 32.26
CA ARG A 470 19.80 -7.02 30.94
C ARG A 470 20.02 -8.18 29.97
N LYS A 471 20.54 -9.32 30.45
CA LYS A 471 20.68 -10.53 29.64
C LYS A 471 19.29 -11.06 29.21
N VAL A 472 18.34 -11.12 30.14
CA VAL A 472 16.95 -11.51 29.85
C VAL A 472 16.33 -10.61 28.81
N ALA A 473 16.44 -9.29 28.96
CA ALA A 473 15.91 -8.31 27.97
C ALA A 473 16.52 -8.51 26.58
N LYS A 474 17.84 -8.73 26.49
CA LYS A 474 18.53 -8.97 25.22
C LYS A 474 18.08 -10.25 24.53
N VAL A 475 17.84 -11.32 25.25
CA VAL A 475 17.31 -12.57 24.69
C VAL A 475 15.88 -12.40 24.20
N MET A 476 15.05 -11.69 24.99
CA MET A 476 13.67 -11.38 24.59
C MET A 476 13.63 -10.52 23.34
N ASP A 477 14.46 -9.48 23.22
CA ASP A 477 14.58 -8.65 22.03
C ASP A 477 14.84 -9.51 20.77
N ARG A 478 15.81 -10.42 20.84
CA ARG A 478 16.14 -11.31 19.71
C ARG A 478 15.02 -12.28 19.37
N PHE A 479 14.38 -12.85 20.39
CA PHE A 479 13.25 -13.75 20.18
C PHE A 479 12.06 -13.05 19.50
N PHE A 480 11.63 -11.89 20.02
CA PHE A 480 10.51 -11.16 19.45
C PHE A 480 10.84 -10.60 18.06
N MET A 481 12.09 -10.19 17.82
CA MET A 481 12.53 -9.82 16.49
C MET A 481 12.23 -10.93 15.47
N TRP A 482 12.71 -12.16 15.71
CA TRP A 482 12.48 -13.28 14.81
C TRP A 482 11.01 -13.67 14.72
N LEU A 483 10.29 -13.65 15.84
CA LEU A 483 8.86 -13.94 15.89
C LEU A 483 8.07 -12.98 14.98
N PHE A 484 8.29 -11.67 15.11
CA PHE A 484 7.60 -10.68 14.30
C PHE A 484 8.02 -10.72 12.83
N PHE A 485 9.29 -10.97 12.51
CA PHE A 485 9.72 -11.18 11.13
C PHE A 485 8.97 -12.35 10.47
N ILE A 486 8.90 -13.47 11.14
CA ILE A 486 8.19 -14.66 10.64
C ILE A 486 6.68 -14.35 10.49
N MET A 487 6.09 -13.68 11.48
CA MET A 487 4.67 -13.31 11.45
C MET A 487 4.36 -12.36 10.29
N PHE A 488 5.16 -11.31 10.06
CA PHE A 488 5.00 -10.40 8.92
C PHE A 488 5.17 -11.15 7.59
N PHE A 489 6.13 -12.04 7.48
CA PHE A 489 6.37 -12.82 6.27
C PHE A 489 5.19 -13.77 5.97
N ILE A 490 4.73 -14.53 6.97
CA ILE A 490 3.57 -15.43 6.80
C ILE A 490 2.32 -14.63 6.45
N MET A 491 2.05 -13.53 7.14
CA MET A 491 0.90 -12.67 6.88
C MET A 491 0.94 -12.12 5.46
N SER A 492 2.10 -11.63 5.00
CA SER A 492 2.26 -11.13 3.63
C SER A 492 1.98 -12.21 2.60
N ILE A 493 2.50 -13.44 2.81
CA ILE A 493 2.22 -14.56 1.89
C ILE A 493 0.75 -14.96 1.92
N LEU A 494 0.12 -15.07 3.10
CA LEU A 494 -1.27 -15.51 3.20
C LEU A 494 -2.25 -14.51 2.57
N ILE A 495 -1.99 -13.21 2.72
CA ILE A 495 -2.87 -12.17 2.19
C ILE A 495 -2.64 -12.00 0.70
N LEU A 496 -1.38 -11.90 0.25
CA LEU A 496 -1.06 -11.74 -1.17
C LEU A 496 -1.29 -13.02 -1.97
N GLY A 497 -1.08 -14.20 -1.39
CA GLY A 497 -1.36 -15.48 -2.03
C GLY A 497 -2.85 -15.77 -2.27
N LYS A 498 -3.77 -15.04 -1.62
CA LYS A 498 -5.21 -15.09 -1.96
C LYS A 498 -5.57 -14.24 -3.19
N ALA A 499 -4.67 -13.39 -3.62
CA ALA A 499 -4.86 -12.48 -4.73
C ALA A 499 -4.35 -13.04 -6.06
N ILE A 500 -3.50 -14.07 -6.02
CA ILE A 500 -2.96 -14.82 -7.16
C ILE A 500 -3.78 -16.10 -7.34
#